data_e63af06e3821ae2b3b96e89ca193f3de
#
_entry.id   e63af06e3821ae2b3b96e89ca193f3de
#
_cell.length_a   1.000
_cell.length_b   1.000
_cell.length_c   1.000
_cell.angle_alpha   90.00
_cell.angle_beta   90.00
_cell.angle_gamma   90.00
#
_symmetry.space_group_name_H-M   'P 1'
#
loop_
_entity.id
_entity.type
_entity.pdbx_description
1 polymer ?
#
loop_
_entity_poly.entity_id
_entity_poly.type
_entity_poly.pdbx_seq_one_letter_code
_entity_poly.pdbx_strand_id
1 'polypeptide(L)'
;MTGLEEWFESPIGRYLIEQEQAYFDQNVGDVFGYHAVQLGVPGFDFLRTSRMQLKVRAGPDLALDFFNMPFDSGSIDLAVLPHLLEFSCSPHQILREIERVVRPEGRIILSGFNPFSLWGLRRLATQSVAEPWCGNFISLSRMKDWLALLGFEVSAGRLCCYAPPFDQEKWLNRFAFMEKAGDRWWPISGGVYFLVAIKRVKGLRLIRPNWGINAALAPPVSELNKPRCRKSK
;
A
#
# COMPACT_ATOMS: atom_id res chain seq x y z
N MET A 1 -7.83 7.90 18.67
CA MET A 1 -6.63 8.37 17.92
C MET A 1 -6.03 9.66 18.48
N THR A 2 -6.68 10.35 19.38
CA THR A 2 -6.13 11.53 20.09
C THR A 2 -4.86 11.21 20.89
N GLY A 3 -4.77 10.07 21.52
CA GLY A 3 -3.58 9.68 22.31
C GLY A 3 -2.35 9.41 21.44
N LEU A 4 -2.53 8.93 20.20
CA LEU A 4 -1.42 8.72 19.27
C LEU A 4 -0.83 10.07 18.81
N GLU A 5 -1.66 11.09 18.60
CA GLU A 5 -1.20 12.44 18.24
C GLU A 5 -0.40 13.10 19.36
N GLU A 6 -0.89 12.98 20.59
CA GLU A 6 -0.16 13.45 21.77
C GLU A 6 1.19 12.72 21.93
N TRP A 7 1.21 11.42 21.65
CA TRP A 7 2.46 10.65 21.67
C TRP A 7 3.46 11.10 20.63
N PHE A 8 3.02 11.52 19.44
CA PHE A 8 3.92 12.06 18.40
C PHE A 8 4.64 13.35 18.82
N GLU A 9 4.16 14.06 19.85
CA GLU A 9 4.87 15.20 20.42
C GLU A 9 6.04 14.79 21.32
N SER A 10 6.12 13.53 21.74
CA SER A 10 7.26 13.02 22.50
C SER A 10 8.54 12.96 21.66
N PRO A 11 9.74 12.94 22.26
CA PRO A 11 10.99 12.84 21.51
C PRO A 11 11.04 11.62 20.56
N ILE A 12 10.52 10.48 21.01
CA ILE A 12 10.46 9.26 20.20
C ILE A 12 9.42 9.36 19.10
N GLY A 13 8.28 10.00 19.38
CA GLY A 13 7.22 10.24 18.41
C GLY A 13 7.69 11.18 17.29
N ARG A 14 8.40 12.27 17.64
CA ARG A 14 9.00 13.18 16.65
C ARG A 14 10.02 12.47 15.76
N TYR A 15 10.89 11.68 16.35
CA TYR A 15 11.82 10.86 15.58
C TYR A 15 11.10 9.95 14.58
N LEU A 16 10.01 9.29 14.99
CA LEU A 16 9.22 8.44 14.11
C LEU A 16 8.58 9.25 12.99
N ILE A 17 7.88 10.33 13.33
CA ILE A 17 7.13 11.13 12.35
C ILE A 17 8.05 11.76 11.29
N GLU A 18 9.27 12.14 11.65
CA GLU A 18 10.28 12.62 10.70
C GLU A 18 10.65 11.56 9.67
N GLN A 19 10.86 10.32 10.09
CA GLN A 19 11.16 9.19 9.20
C GLN A 19 9.95 8.86 8.31
N GLU A 20 8.75 8.85 8.87
CA GLU A 20 7.52 8.60 8.13
C GLU A 20 7.26 9.69 7.09
N GLN A 21 7.36 10.95 7.51
CA GLN A 21 7.12 12.07 6.60
C GLN A 21 8.09 12.03 5.42
N ALA A 22 9.38 11.75 5.67
CA ALA A 22 10.37 11.63 4.60
C ALA A 22 10.04 10.48 3.63
N TYR A 23 9.57 9.34 4.15
CA TYR A 23 9.19 8.22 3.31
C TYR A 23 7.92 8.50 2.49
N PHE A 24 6.89 9.04 3.13
CA PHE A 24 5.63 9.39 2.44
C PHE A 24 5.88 10.45 1.39
N ASP A 25 6.63 11.51 1.70
CA ASP A 25 6.97 12.57 0.75
C ASP A 25 7.62 12.04 -0.53
N GLN A 26 8.56 11.10 -0.38
CA GLN A 26 9.23 10.47 -1.52
C GLN A 26 8.26 9.63 -2.37
N ASN A 27 7.43 8.80 -1.74
CA ASN A 27 6.61 7.84 -2.46
C ASN A 27 5.28 8.42 -2.97
N VAL A 28 4.71 9.40 -2.25
CA VAL A 28 3.46 10.07 -2.64
C VAL A 28 3.67 11.00 -3.83
N GLY A 29 4.83 11.68 -3.89
CA GLY A 29 5.18 12.58 -5.00
C GLY A 29 5.29 11.89 -6.37
N ASP A 30 5.57 10.58 -6.37
CA ASP A 30 5.74 9.76 -7.57
C ASP A 30 4.43 9.15 -8.09
N VAL A 31 3.31 9.36 -7.39
CA VAL A 31 2.01 8.83 -7.80
C VAL A 31 1.23 9.87 -8.57
N PHE A 32 0.83 9.50 -9.78
CA PHE A 32 -0.03 10.32 -10.62
C PHE A 32 -1.49 9.88 -10.51
N GLY A 33 -2.40 10.83 -10.49
CA GLY A 33 -3.83 10.60 -10.40
C GLY A 33 -4.59 11.89 -10.13
N TYR A 34 -5.86 11.76 -9.81
CA TYR A 34 -6.75 12.87 -9.51
C TYR A 34 -7.13 12.95 -8.04
N HIS A 35 -7.34 11.78 -7.41
CA HIS A 35 -7.92 11.66 -6.08
C HIS A 35 -6.97 10.93 -5.12
N ALA A 36 -6.57 11.61 -4.06
CA ALA A 36 -5.81 11.03 -2.96
C ALA A 36 -6.58 11.13 -1.65
N VAL A 37 -6.53 10.08 -0.84
CA VAL A 37 -7.12 10.07 0.49
C VAL A 37 -6.07 9.65 1.52
N GLN A 38 -6.03 10.36 2.65
CA GLN A 38 -5.28 9.96 3.84
C GLN A 38 -6.25 9.49 4.90
N LEU A 39 -6.01 8.30 5.42
CA LEU A 39 -6.82 7.65 6.45
C LEU A 39 -5.94 7.38 7.68
N GLY A 40 -6.19 8.06 8.77
CA GLY A 40 -5.40 7.98 10.01
C GLY A 40 -4.43 9.14 10.20
N VAL A 41 -3.98 9.29 11.43
CA VAL A 41 -3.05 10.34 11.89
C VAL A 41 -3.41 11.72 11.34
N PRO A 42 -4.59 12.28 11.71
CA PRO A 42 -5.11 13.52 11.12
C PRO A 42 -4.27 14.76 11.40
N GLY A 43 -3.46 14.75 12.46
CA GLY A 43 -2.58 15.86 12.85
C GLY A 43 -1.43 16.14 11.88
N PHE A 44 -1.12 15.19 10.96
CA PHE A 44 -0.02 15.32 10.02
C PHE A 44 -0.51 15.18 8.57
N ASP A 45 0.06 15.98 7.67
CA ASP A 45 -0.26 15.94 6.25
C ASP A 45 0.78 15.11 5.47
N PHE A 46 0.46 13.85 5.23
CA PHE A 46 1.28 12.95 4.42
C PHE A 46 1.00 13.07 2.91
N LEU A 47 0.00 13.88 2.52
CA LEU A 47 -0.30 14.17 1.12
C LEU A 47 0.29 15.50 0.63
N ARG A 48 1.11 16.18 1.44
CA ARG A 48 1.64 17.51 1.13
C ARG A 48 2.43 17.56 -0.19
N THR A 49 3.17 16.49 -0.52
CA THR A 49 3.96 16.38 -1.76
C THR A 49 3.16 15.83 -2.94
N SER A 50 1.93 15.38 -2.72
CA SER A 50 1.07 14.86 -3.78
C SER A 50 0.76 15.92 -4.82
N ARG A 51 0.85 15.53 -6.09
CA ARG A 51 0.48 16.36 -7.25
C ARG A 51 -0.97 16.18 -7.67
N MET A 52 -1.75 15.41 -6.92
CA MET A 52 -3.15 15.16 -7.20
C MET A 52 -4.01 16.39 -6.92
N GLN A 53 -5.05 16.60 -7.72
CA GLN A 53 -5.91 17.76 -7.62
C GLN A 53 -6.78 17.74 -6.39
N LEU A 54 -7.39 16.58 -6.09
CA LEU A 54 -8.22 16.39 -4.90
C LEU A 54 -7.46 15.57 -3.86
N LYS A 55 -7.24 16.19 -2.71
CA LYS A 55 -6.62 15.55 -1.53
C LYS A 55 -7.59 15.67 -0.38
N VAL A 56 -7.95 14.55 0.24
CA VAL A 56 -8.87 14.48 1.38
C VAL A 56 -8.18 13.78 2.54
N ARG A 57 -8.16 14.42 3.71
CA ARG A 57 -7.65 13.84 4.95
C ARG A 57 -8.82 13.52 5.88
N ALA A 58 -8.91 12.28 6.29
CA ALA A 58 -9.90 11.86 7.27
C ALA A 58 -9.65 12.54 8.62
N GLY A 59 -10.68 13.19 9.13
CA GLY A 59 -10.63 14.01 10.34
C GLY A 59 -10.66 15.51 10.02
N PRO A 60 -9.55 16.12 9.54
CA PRO A 60 -9.53 17.55 9.27
C PRO A 60 -10.45 18.01 8.14
N ASP A 61 -10.46 17.28 7.04
CA ASP A 61 -11.19 17.68 5.84
C ASP A 61 -12.59 17.05 5.79
N LEU A 62 -12.70 15.78 6.26
CA LEU A 62 -13.95 15.01 6.24
C LEU A 62 -13.99 13.99 7.37
N ALA A 63 -15.07 14.00 8.16
CA ALA A 63 -15.34 12.93 9.12
C ALA A 63 -15.75 11.67 8.36
N LEU A 64 -14.94 10.60 8.47
CA LEU A 64 -15.12 9.36 7.74
C LEU A 64 -15.37 8.19 8.68
N ASP A 65 -16.35 7.36 8.31
CA ASP A 65 -16.41 5.99 8.80
C ASP A 65 -15.50 5.12 7.93
N PHE A 66 -14.44 4.56 8.51
CA PHE A 66 -13.46 3.75 7.78
C PHE A 66 -14.03 2.41 7.31
N PHE A 67 -15.20 1.99 7.84
CA PHE A 67 -15.88 0.76 7.43
C PHE A 67 -16.85 0.98 6.26
N ASN A 68 -17.32 2.22 6.07
CA ASN A 68 -18.24 2.62 5.00
C ASN A 68 -17.85 3.99 4.48
N MET A 69 -16.85 4.06 3.64
CA MET A 69 -16.36 5.33 3.11
C MET A 69 -17.33 5.90 2.06
N PRO A 70 -17.63 7.21 2.10
CA PRO A 70 -18.54 7.86 1.15
C PRO A 70 -17.88 8.13 -0.21
N PHE A 71 -17.10 7.17 -0.68
CA PHE A 71 -16.45 7.22 -1.99
C PHE A 71 -17.00 6.14 -2.90
N ASP A 72 -17.14 6.45 -4.18
CA ASP A 72 -17.54 5.48 -5.18
C ASP A 72 -16.48 4.38 -5.34
N SER A 73 -16.92 3.19 -5.76
CA SER A 73 -16.01 2.09 -6.04
C SER A 73 -15.06 2.46 -7.19
N GLY A 74 -13.77 2.26 -6.96
CA GLY A 74 -12.74 2.55 -7.96
C GLY A 74 -12.55 4.03 -8.27
N SER A 75 -12.83 4.92 -7.32
CA SER A 75 -12.72 6.38 -7.51
C SER A 75 -11.39 6.97 -7.00
N ILE A 76 -10.66 6.27 -6.14
CA ILE A 76 -9.45 6.76 -5.49
C ILE A 76 -8.20 6.21 -6.18
N ASP A 77 -7.26 7.10 -6.52
CA ASP A 77 -5.98 6.76 -7.14
C ASP A 77 -4.90 6.39 -6.12
N LEU A 78 -4.91 7.07 -4.97
CA LEU A 78 -3.96 6.88 -3.89
C LEU A 78 -4.66 6.88 -2.53
N ALA A 79 -4.47 5.83 -1.76
CA ALA A 79 -4.84 5.79 -0.35
C ALA A 79 -3.58 5.69 0.53
N VAL A 80 -3.47 6.60 1.50
CA VAL A 80 -2.36 6.65 2.47
C VAL A 80 -2.90 6.29 3.84
N LEU A 81 -2.30 5.27 4.48
CA LEU A 81 -2.76 4.68 5.73
C LEU A 81 -1.64 4.67 6.78
N PRO A 82 -1.33 5.82 7.39
CA PRO A 82 -0.37 5.86 8.47
C PRO A 82 -1.00 5.25 9.74
N HIS A 83 -0.42 4.18 10.28
CA HIS A 83 -0.79 3.54 11.55
C HIS A 83 -2.29 3.32 11.79
N LEU A 84 -3.10 3.21 10.74
CA LEU A 84 -4.56 3.07 10.86
C LEU A 84 -4.96 1.68 11.35
N LEU A 85 -4.35 0.65 10.79
CA LEU A 85 -4.83 -0.73 10.93
C LEU A 85 -4.57 -1.32 12.32
N GLU A 86 -3.56 -0.83 13.01
CA GLU A 86 -3.12 -1.31 14.32
C GLU A 86 -4.05 -0.88 15.45
N PHE A 87 -4.71 0.26 15.27
CA PHE A 87 -5.63 0.85 16.23
C PHE A 87 -7.09 0.58 15.91
N SER A 88 -7.34 -0.19 14.84
CA SER A 88 -8.68 -0.60 14.45
C SER A 88 -9.08 -1.91 15.09
N CYS A 89 -10.36 -2.00 15.49
CA CYS A 89 -10.97 -3.26 15.96
C CYS A 89 -11.17 -4.28 14.82
N SER A 90 -11.26 -3.82 13.56
CA SER A 90 -11.53 -4.66 12.39
C SER A 90 -10.68 -4.24 11.18
N PRO A 91 -9.34 -4.47 11.21
CA PRO A 91 -8.45 -4.04 10.12
C PRO A 91 -8.80 -4.67 8.76
N HIS A 92 -9.35 -5.88 8.76
CA HIS A 92 -9.77 -6.55 7.53
C HIS A 92 -10.95 -5.86 6.84
N GLN A 93 -11.90 -5.30 7.59
CA GLN A 93 -13.03 -4.57 7.03
C GLN A 93 -12.54 -3.27 6.38
N ILE A 94 -11.64 -2.56 7.05
CA ILE A 94 -11.01 -1.36 6.48
C ILE A 94 -10.29 -1.69 5.18
N LEU A 95 -9.48 -2.76 5.15
CA LEU A 95 -8.76 -3.15 3.94
C LEU A 95 -9.69 -3.55 2.79
N ARG A 96 -10.83 -4.20 3.07
CA ARG A 96 -11.84 -4.49 2.04
C ARG A 96 -12.49 -3.23 1.50
N GLU A 97 -12.75 -2.26 2.38
CA GLU A 97 -13.32 -0.99 1.96
C GLU A 97 -12.32 -0.18 1.12
N ILE A 98 -11.04 -0.20 1.49
CA ILE A 98 -9.96 0.37 0.69
C ILE A 98 -9.85 -0.33 -0.67
N GLU A 99 -9.97 -1.65 -0.69
CA GLU A 99 -10.01 -2.40 -1.95
C GLU A 99 -11.17 -1.95 -2.83
N ARG A 100 -12.35 -1.73 -2.26
CA ARG A 100 -13.53 -1.26 -3.00
C ARG A 100 -13.30 0.12 -3.62
N VAL A 101 -12.79 1.08 -2.84
CA VAL A 101 -12.67 2.48 -3.28
C VAL A 101 -11.46 2.77 -4.16
N VAL A 102 -10.37 2.00 -4.01
CA VAL A 102 -9.17 2.16 -4.83
C VAL A 102 -9.42 1.59 -6.22
N ARG A 103 -9.09 2.36 -7.25
CA ARG A 103 -9.25 1.94 -8.64
C ARG A 103 -8.27 0.84 -9.04
N PRO A 104 -8.52 0.10 -10.13
CA PRO A 104 -7.49 -0.74 -10.76
C PRO A 104 -6.24 0.09 -11.07
N GLU A 105 -5.06 -0.46 -10.81
CA GLU A 105 -3.75 0.19 -10.90
C GLU A 105 -3.54 1.36 -9.90
N GLY A 106 -4.54 1.65 -9.05
CA GLY A 106 -4.39 2.58 -7.93
C GLY A 106 -3.43 2.05 -6.88
N ARG A 107 -2.87 2.94 -6.09
CA ARG A 107 -1.84 2.63 -5.10
C ARG A 107 -2.32 2.83 -3.68
N ILE A 108 -1.79 2.01 -2.79
CA ILE A 108 -1.87 2.23 -1.35
C ILE A 108 -0.46 2.35 -0.78
N ILE A 109 -0.29 3.25 0.17
CA ILE A 109 0.94 3.40 0.94
C ILE A 109 0.55 3.32 2.41
N LEU A 110 1.11 2.37 3.13
CA LEU A 110 0.79 2.18 4.54
C LEU A 110 2.05 2.10 5.39
N SER A 111 1.93 2.53 6.64
CA SER A 111 2.92 2.29 7.69
C SER A 111 2.33 1.47 8.83
N GLY A 112 3.20 0.75 9.53
CA GLY A 112 2.80 -0.04 10.67
C GLY A 112 3.97 -0.46 11.56
N PHE A 113 3.69 -0.64 12.87
CA PHE A 113 4.67 -1.10 13.84
C PHE A 113 4.99 -2.58 13.66
N ASN A 114 6.30 -2.89 13.69
CA ASN A 114 6.79 -4.25 13.54
C ASN A 114 6.84 -4.96 14.91
N PRO A 115 6.09 -6.04 15.11
CA PRO A 115 6.16 -6.79 16.36
C PRO A 115 7.52 -7.48 16.59
N PHE A 116 8.28 -7.74 15.50
CA PHE A 116 9.61 -8.39 15.55
C PHE A 116 10.75 -7.37 15.62
N SER A 117 10.58 -6.33 16.43
CA SER A 117 11.53 -5.25 16.62
C SER A 117 11.75 -4.96 18.10
N LEU A 118 12.70 -4.08 18.43
CA LEU A 118 12.88 -3.56 19.78
C LEU A 118 11.62 -2.82 20.28
N TRP A 119 10.85 -2.23 19.36
CA TRP A 119 9.58 -1.58 19.66
C TRP A 119 8.51 -2.60 20.03
N GLY A 120 8.44 -3.72 19.29
CA GLY A 120 7.56 -4.83 19.65
C GLY A 120 7.92 -5.47 20.97
N LEU A 121 9.21 -5.60 21.28
CA LEU A 121 9.67 -6.10 22.55
C LEU A 121 9.28 -5.18 23.71
N ARG A 122 9.45 -3.85 23.55
CA ARG A 122 8.99 -2.87 24.55
C ARG A 122 7.49 -2.98 24.80
N ARG A 123 6.68 -3.12 23.75
CA ARG A 123 5.23 -3.32 23.87
C ARG A 123 4.90 -4.52 24.75
N LEU A 124 5.56 -5.66 24.52
CA LEU A 124 5.35 -6.88 25.31
C LEU A 124 5.79 -6.71 26.76
N ALA A 125 6.90 -6.01 27.00
CA ALA A 125 7.47 -5.80 28.33
C ALA A 125 6.65 -4.80 29.16
N THR A 126 6.05 -3.78 28.54
CA THR A 126 5.42 -2.67 29.25
C THR A 126 3.95 -2.94 29.56
N GLN A 127 3.25 -3.79 28.79
CA GLN A 127 1.80 -4.03 28.90
C GLN A 127 0.99 -2.75 29.10
N SER A 128 1.45 -1.66 28.51
CA SER A 128 0.88 -0.33 28.68
C SER A 128 -0.42 -0.20 27.92
N VAL A 129 -1.41 0.43 28.53
CA VAL A 129 -2.68 0.81 27.89
C VAL A 129 -2.53 2.09 27.06
N ALA A 130 -1.41 2.81 27.24
CA ALA A 130 -1.14 4.05 26.51
C ALA A 130 -0.72 3.80 25.06
N GLU A 131 -1.14 4.65 24.16
CA GLU A 131 -0.69 4.64 22.75
C GLU A 131 0.82 4.98 22.68
N PRO A 132 1.57 4.39 21.72
CA PRO A 132 1.13 3.43 20.71
C PRO A 132 1.12 1.97 21.18
N TRP A 133 1.48 1.70 22.44
CA TRP A 133 1.75 0.35 22.96
C TRP A 133 0.49 -0.50 23.10
N CYS A 134 -0.70 0.13 23.19
CA CYS A 134 -1.97 -0.57 23.20
C CYS A 134 -2.37 -1.11 21.81
N GLY A 135 -1.79 -0.58 20.74
CA GLY A 135 -2.09 -0.99 19.37
C GLY A 135 -1.80 -2.48 19.11
N ASN A 136 -2.52 -3.07 18.19
CA ASN A 136 -2.27 -4.45 17.76
C ASN A 136 -1.23 -4.48 16.64
N PHE A 137 0.05 -4.62 16.99
CA PHE A 137 1.13 -4.65 16.01
C PHE A 137 0.98 -5.82 15.04
N ILE A 138 0.88 -5.51 13.76
CA ILE A 138 0.65 -6.49 12.69
C ILE A 138 1.99 -6.78 12.02
N SER A 139 2.36 -8.06 11.91
CA SER A 139 3.62 -8.42 11.27
C SER A 139 3.61 -8.11 9.78
N LEU A 140 4.77 -7.76 9.24
CA LEU A 140 4.96 -7.47 7.82
C LEU A 140 4.49 -8.60 6.91
N SER A 141 4.77 -9.87 7.29
CA SER A 141 4.32 -11.04 6.53
C SER A 141 2.80 -11.13 6.47
N ARG A 142 2.14 -10.97 7.64
CA ARG A 142 0.68 -11.00 7.71
C ARG A 142 0.04 -9.87 6.89
N MET A 143 0.64 -8.67 6.94
CA MET A 143 0.16 -7.55 6.13
C MET A 143 0.27 -7.83 4.64
N LYS A 144 1.40 -8.37 4.19
CA LYS A 144 1.60 -8.79 2.78
C LYS A 144 0.59 -9.86 2.35
N ASP A 145 0.32 -10.83 3.20
CA ASP A 145 -0.66 -11.89 2.92
C ASP A 145 -2.07 -11.30 2.77
N TRP A 146 -2.47 -10.39 3.66
CA TRP A 146 -3.79 -9.72 3.56
C TRP A 146 -3.92 -8.89 2.29
N LEU A 147 -2.88 -8.14 1.93
CA LEU A 147 -2.85 -7.37 0.69
C LEU A 147 -2.95 -8.27 -0.55
N ALA A 148 -2.20 -9.36 -0.57
CA ALA A 148 -2.23 -10.32 -1.68
C ALA A 148 -3.62 -10.97 -1.86
N LEU A 149 -4.30 -11.32 -0.75
CA LEU A 149 -5.67 -11.85 -0.79
C LEU A 149 -6.68 -10.87 -1.38
N LEU A 150 -6.46 -9.56 -1.20
CA LEU A 150 -7.30 -8.49 -1.75
C LEU A 150 -6.88 -8.04 -3.16
N GLY A 151 -5.92 -8.73 -3.78
CA GLY A 151 -5.47 -8.40 -5.13
C GLY A 151 -4.47 -7.25 -5.21
N PHE A 152 -3.89 -6.84 -4.09
CA PHE A 152 -2.80 -5.88 -4.07
C PHE A 152 -1.44 -6.58 -4.23
N GLU A 153 -0.64 -6.07 -5.14
CA GLU A 153 0.75 -6.48 -5.35
C GLU A 153 1.68 -5.49 -4.66
N VAL A 154 2.48 -5.96 -3.70
CA VAL A 154 3.47 -5.13 -3.02
C VAL A 154 4.60 -4.81 -3.97
N SER A 155 4.75 -3.54 -4.34
CA SER A 155 5.76 -3.05 -5.27
C SER A 155 7.04 -2.57 -4.59
N ALA A 156 6.92 -2.03 -3.39
CA ALA A 156 8.05 -1.56 -2.60
C ALA A 156 7.76 -1.72 -1.10
N GLY A 157 8.81 -1.74 -0.32
CA GLY A 157 8.72 -1.75 1.14
C GLY A 157 10.05 -1.36 1.76
N ARG A 158 9.98 -0.72 2.92
CA ARG A 158 11.15 -0.32 3.71
C ARG A 158 10.84 -0.52 5.19
N LEU A 159 11.86 -0.85 5.97
CA LEU A 159 11.81 -0.76 7.41
C LEU A 159 12.68 0.41 7.88
N CYS A 160 12.30 1.03 8.98
CA CYS A 160 13.03 2.12 9.62
C CYS A 160 12.85 2.07 11.14
N CYS A 161 13.35 3.09 11.82
CA CYS A 161 13.29 3.23 13.28
C CYS A 161 13.97 2.05 13.99
N TYR A 162 15.24 1.85 13.67
CA TYR A 162 16.08 0.82 14.30
C TYR A 162 16.54 1.22 15.70
N ALA A 163 16.50 2.51 16.01
CA ALA A 163 16.86 2.99 17.35
C ALA A 163 15.91 2.40 18.40
N PRO A 164 16.44 1.98 19.56
CA PRO A 164 15.59 1.54 20.68
C PRO A 164 14.62 2.64 21.09
N PRO A 165 13.38 2.27 21.47
CA PRO A 165 12.33 3.23 21.75
C PRO A 165 12.50 3.87 23.15
N PHE A 166 13.49 4.73 23.32
CA PHE A 166 13.73 5.52 24.53
C PHE A 166 13.10 6.91 24.41
N ASP A 167 12.44 7.38 25.46
CA ASP A 167 11.80 8.71 25.49
C ASP A 167 12.79 9.87 25.73
N GLN A 168 14.07 9.59 25.81
CA GLN A 168 15.13 10.58 26.05
C GLN A 168 15.88 10.88 24.76
N GLU A 169 15.91 12.15 24.38
CA GLU A 169 16.57 12.65 23.18
C GLU A 169 18.07 12.29 23.11
N LYS A 170 18.76 12.30 24.27
CA LYS A 170 20.16 11.90 24.36
C LYS A 170 20.43 10.49 23.83
N TRP A 171 19.53 9.56 24.12
CA TRP A 171 19.66 8.18 23.66
C TRP A 171 19.32 8.03 22.19
N LEU A 172 18.30 8.74 21.69
CA LEU A 172 17.95 8.74 20.28
C LEU A 172 19.13 9.26 19.43
N ASN A 173 19.74 10.36 19.82
CA ASN A 173 20.93 10.90 19.18
C ASN A 173 22.12 9.95 19.24
N ARG A 174 22.33 9.28 20.37
CA ARG A 174 23.39 8.27 20.52
C ARG A 174 23.21 7.08 19.59
N PHE A 175 21.98 6.66 19.36
CA PHE A 175 21.63 5.52 18.51
C PHE A 175 21.28 5.90 17.06
N ALA A 176 21.41 7.17 16.68
CA ALA A 176 21.13 7.63 15.32
C ALA A 176 21.93 6.87 14.23
N PHE A 177 23.14 6.37 14.58
CA PHE A 177 23.93 5.53 13.68
C PHE A 177 23.24 4.19 13.34
N MET A 178 22.32 3.72 14.20
CA MET A 178 21.59 2.46 13.99
C MET A 178 20.67 2.53 12.79
N GLU A 179 20.22 3.69 12.35
CA GLU A 179 19.41 3.83 11.13
C GLU A 179 20.22 3.35 9.92
N LYS A 180 21.45 3.82 9.77
CA LYS A 180 22.32 3.43 8.66
C LYS A 180 22.86 2.01 8.80
N ALA A 181 23.14 1.57 10.03
CA ALA A 181 23.64 0.23 10.30
C ALA A 181 22.51 -0.80 10.22
N GLY A 182 21.31 -0.50 10.73
CA GLY A 182 20.16 -1.39 10.76
C GLY A 182 19.68 -1.77 9.36
N ASP A 183 19.57 -0.80 8.46
CA ASP A 183 19.21 -1.02 7.07
C ASP A 183 20.15 -2.01 6.36
N ARG A 184 21.42 -2.04 6.75
CA ARG A 184 22.44 -2.92 6.16
C ARG A 184 22.58 -4.27 6.86
N TRP A 185 22.53 -4.30 8.22
CA TRP A 185 22.89 -5.47 9.01
C TRP A 185 21.69 -6.23 9.57
N TRP A 186 20.57 -5.53 9.84
CA TRP A 186 19.37 -6.12 10.44
C TRP A 186 18.09 -5.62 9.76
N PRO A 187 17.94 -5.81 8.44
CA PRO A 187 16.86 -5.19 7.67
C PRO A 187 15.44 -5.60 8.14
N ILE A 188 15.31 -6.64 8.96
CA ILE A 188 14.00 -7.16 9.42
C ILE A 188 13.59 -6.58 10.77
N SER A 189 14.52 -5.99 11.54
CA SER A 189 14.28 -5.55 12.93
C SER A 189 13.89 -4.08 13.10
N GLY A 190 13.65 -3.35 12.02
CA GLY A 190 13.14 -1.98 12.09
C GLY A 190 11.84 -1.88 12.85
N GLY A 191 11.66 -0.82 13.64
CA GLY A 191 10.49 -0.59 14.49
C GLY A 191 9.21 -0.39 13.71
N VAL A 192 9.32 0.22 12.52
CA VAL A 192 8.21 0.52 11.62
C VAL A 192 8.51 0.01 10.23
N TYR A 193 7.51 -0.55 9.59
CA TYR A 193 7.56 -0.93 8.18
C TYR A 193 6.66 -0.02 7.36
N PHE A 194 7.10 0.22 6.14
CA PHE A 194 6.33 0.85 5.08
C PHE A 194 6.09 -0.13 3.96
N LEU A 195 4.91 -0.09 3.37
CA LEU A 195 4.56 -0.84 2.18
C LEU A 195 3.89 0.06 1.15
N VAL A 196 4.33 -0.09 -0.09
CA VAL A 196 3.66 0.45 -1.26
C VAL A 196 3.09 -0.72 -2.03
N ALA A 197 1.79 -0.72 -2.27
CA ALA A 197 1.14 -1.77 -3.03
C ALA A 197 0.21 -1.20 -4.11
N ILE A 198 0.06 -1.95 -5.20
CA ILE A 198 -0.72 -1.57 -6.37
C ILE A 198 -1.87 -2.56 -6.50
N LYS A 199 -3.09 -2.07 -6.70
CA LYS A 199 -4.25 -2.91 -6.95
C LYS A 199 -4.18 -3.50 -8.35
N ARG A 200 -3.95 -4.82 -8.44
CA ARG A 200 -3.91 -5.55 -9.71
C ARG A 200 -5.22 -6.26 -9.97
N VAL A 201 -5.92 -5.83 -10.98
CA VAL A 201 -7.08 -6.58 -11.48
C VAL A 201 -6.58 -7.56 -12.54
N LYS A 202 -6.73 -8.85 -12.28
CA LYS A 202 -6.41 -9.88 -13.26
C LYS A 202 -7.36 -9.73 -14.44
N GLY A 203 -6.89 -9.10 -15.52
CA GLY A 203 -7.64 -9.02 -16.77
C GLY A 203 -7.91 -10.42 -17.33
N LEU A 204 -9.02 -10.58 -18.05
CA LEU A 204 -9.29 -11.78 -18.83
C LEU A 204 -8.11 -12.04 -19.76
N ARG A 205 -7.39 -13.14 -19.54
CA ARG A 205 -6.39 -13.61 -20.47
C ARG A 205 -7.19 -14.11 -21.68
N LEU A 206 -7.27 -13.30 -22.73
CA LEU A 206 -7.81 -13.73 -24.02
C LEU A 206 -6.98 -14.94 -24.48
N ILE A 207 -7.58 -16.12 -24.40
CA ILE A 207 -7.03 -17.32 -25.01
C ILE A 207 -7.03 -17.00 -26.50
N ARG A 208 -5.84 -16.88 -27.12
CA ARG A 208 -5.76 -16.73 -28.59
C ARG A 208 -6.52 -17.89 -29.20
N PRO A 209 -7.56 -17.63 -30.01
CA PRO A 209 -8.22 -18.70 -30.72
C PRO A 209 -7.17 -19.40 -31.59
N ASN A 210 -7.13 -20.70 -31.50
CA ASN A 210 -6.18 -21.48 -32.29
C ASN A 210 -6.73 -21.64 -33.72
N TRP A 211 -6.68 -20.56 -34.50
CA TRP A 211 -7.14 -20.53 -35.89
C TRP A 211 -6.19 -21.26 -36.85
N GLY A 212 -5.08 -21.84 -36.34
CA GLY A 212 -4.00 -22.38 -37.16
C GLY A 212 -4.14 -23.87 -37.57
N ILE A 213 -5.19 -24.58 -37.14
CA ILE A 213 -5.23 -26.06 -37.36
C ILE A 213 -6.14 -26.48 -38.51
N ASN A 214 -7.01 -25.63 -39.04
CA ASN A 214 -7.97 -26.05 -40.09
C ASN A 214 -7.67 -25.56 -41.50
N ALA A 215 -6.49 -25.02 -41.80
CA ALA A 215 -6.10 -24.68 -43.16
C ALA A 215 -5.77 -25.92 -44.03
N ALA A 216 -5.71 -27.11 -43.42
CA ALA A 216 -5.41 -28.36 -44.11
C ALA A 216 -6.64 -29.12 -44.66
N LEU A 217 -7.85 -28.60 -44.44
CA LEU A 217 -9.11 -29.25 -44.86
C LEU A 217 -9.93 -28.43 -45.88
N ALA A 218 -9.33 -27.45 -46.55
CA ALA A 218 -9.93 -26.88 -47.75
C ALA A 218 -9.73 -27.84 -48.92
N PRO A 219 -10.81 -28.44 -49.49
CA PRO A 219 -10.63 -29.29 -50.67
C PRO A 219 -10.08 -28.45 -51.82
N PRO A 220 -9.21 -29.02 -52.67
CA PRO A 220 -8.69 -28.30 -53.81
C PRO A 220 -9.87 -27.86 -54.73
N VAL A 221 -9.93 -26.58 -55.00
CA VAL A 221 -10.88 -26.05 -55.96
C VAL A 221 -10.52 -26.68 -57.31
N SER A 222 -11.29 -27.67 -57.77
CA SER A 222 -11.14 -28.25 -59.07
C SER A 222 -11.40 -27.17 -60.13
N GLU A 223 -10.46 -26.96 -61.01
CA GLU A 223 -10.61 -26.12 -62.17
C GLU A 223 -11.74 -26.66 -63.05
N LEU A 224 -12.91 -26.10 -62.92
CA LEU A 224 -14.06 -26.38 -63.77
C LEU A 224 -14.05 -25.33 -64.88
N ASN A 225 -13.89 -25.89 -66.14
CA ASN A 225 -14.21 -25.27 -67.41
C ASN A 225 -13.27 -24.22 -68.04
N LYS A 226 -12.34 -24.73 -68.83
CA LYS A 226 -11.95 -24.02 -70.07
C LYS A 226 -13.00 -24.22 -71.16
N PRO A 227 -13.58 -23.19 -71.73
CA PRO A 227 -14.47 -23.32 -72.89
C PRO A 227 -13.66 -23.77 -74.12
N ARG A 228 -14.06 -24.88 -74.77
CA ARG A 228 -13.53 -25.36 -76.08
C ARG A 228 -13.95 -24.41 -77.13
N CYS A 229 -13.03 -23.66 -77.65
CA CYS A 229 -13.22 -22.93 -78.90
C CYS A 229 -13.39 -23.91 -80.07
N ARG A 230 -14.59 -23.97 -80.64
CA ARG A 230 -14.93 -24.74 -81.84
C ARG A 230 -14.47 -23.91 -83.08
N LYS A 231 -13.42 -24.35 -83.77
CA LYS A 231 -13.09 -23.86 -85.15
C LYS A 231 -14.12 -24.42 -86.08
N SER A 232 -14.92 -23.59 -86.74
CA SER A 232 -15.69 -23.90 -87.97
C SER A 232 -14.89 -23.51 -89.21
N LYS A 233 -14.96 -24.40 -90.14
CA LYS A 233 -14.44 -24.17 -91.54
C LYS A 233 -15.16 -23.03 -92.21
#